data_b4b60f346f18e9cdbe3dfc15cb660c3e
#
_entry.id   b4b60f346f18e9cdbe3dfc15cb660c3e
#
_cell.length_a   1.000
_cell.length_b   1.000
_cell.length_c   1.000
_cell.angle_alpha   90.00
_cell.angle_beta   90.00
_cell.angle_gamma   90.00
#
_symmetry.space_group_name_H-M   'P 1'
#
loop_
_entity.id
_entity.type
_entity.pdbx_description
1 polymer ?
#
loop_
_entity_poly.entity_id
_entity_poly.type
_entity_poly.pdbx_seq_one_letter_code
_entity_poly.pdbx_strand_id
1 'polypeptide(L)'
;ALNPYQLILVDQAESPLYDVQLELSDHWKNLEVKVLVADVANYSRMEAIFKQYMPQLVFHTAAYKNISMLEDYVTEALQVNVLGTKNIADLSVKYKAYKCMLISTDYALSPVHVMGYSKRLAEIYMQGLSQRIRRKKLPAKLCIVRFADVYPEAPRSLMTLSEACMLILEVGNL
;
A
#
# COMPACT_ATOMS: atom_id res chain seq x y z
N ALA A 1 -19.64 -2.49 2.03
CA ALA A 1 -18.46 -3.06 2.71
C ALA A 1 -17.86 -4.14 1.82
N LEU A 2 -16.52 -4.18 1.72
CA LEU A 2 -15.81 -5.30 1.11
C LEU A 2 -16.05 -6.53 2.02
N ASN A 3 -16.42 -7.64 1.42
CA ASN A 3 -16.55 -8.92 2.14
C ASN A 3 -15.55 -9.90 1.53
N PRO A 4 -14.27 -9.84 1.90
CA PRO A 4 -13.24 -10.66 1.28
C PRO A 4 -13.39 -12.11 1.71
N TYR A 5 -13.19 -13.04 0.78
CA TYR A 5 -13.07 -14.46 1.09
C TYR A 5 -11.76 -14.75 1.83
N GLN A 6 -10.68 -14.09 1.41
CA GLN A 6 -9.34 -14.25 1.99
C GLN A 6 -8.65 -12.90 2.13
N LEU A 7 -7.93 -12.70 3.23
CA LEU A 7 -7.10 -11.54 3.50
C LEU A 7 -5.63 -11.96 3.58
N ILE A 8 -4.79 -11.34 2.75
CA ILE A 8 -3.35 -11.57 2.74
C ILE A 8 -2.66 -10.35 3.36
N LEU A 9 -2.05 -10.54 4.52
CA LEU A 9 -1.28 -9.51 5.21
C LEU A 9 0.21 -9.73 4.94
N VAL A 10 0.89 -8.68 4.49
CA VAL A 10 2.32 -8.72 4.19
C VAL A 10 3.01 -7.54 4.86
N ASP A 11 4.00 -7.81 5.68
CA ASP A 11 4.87 -6.82 6.28
C ASP A 11 6.27 -7.41 6.49
N GLN A 12 7.29 -6.56 6.59
CA GLN A 12 8.64 -6.99 6.95
C GLN A 12 8.82 -7.14 8.46
N ALA A 13 7.96 -6.49 9.26
CA ALA A 13 7.98 -6.52 10.72
C ALA A 13 7.10 -7.66 11.25
N GLU A 14 7.72 -8.67 11.83
CA GLU A 14 7.04 -9.87 12.31
C GLU A 14 6.09 -9.57 13.48
N SER A 15 6.53 -8.83 14.49
CA SER A 15 5.77 -8.62 15.72
C SER A 15 4.45 -7.88 15.49
N PRO A 16 4.42 -6.70 14.82
CA PRO A 16 3.15 -6.04 14.51
C PRO A 16 2.23 -6.89 13.64
N LEU A 17 2.81 -7.70 12.75
CA LEU A 17 2.04 -8.58 11.88
C LEU A 17 1.35 -9.70 12.66
N TYR A 18 2.02 -10.24 13.67
CA TYR A 18 1.46 -11.24 14.58
C TYR A 18 0.34 -10.65 15.45
N ASP A 19 0.51 -9.44 15.98
CA ASP A 19 -0.52 -8.75 16.76
C ASP A 19 -1.81 -8.56 15.96
N VAL A 20 -1.70 -8.11 14.71
CA VAL A 20 -2.85 -7.97 13.80
C VAL A 20 -3.48 -9.34 13.50
N GLN A 21 -2.70 -10.40 13.35
CA GLN A 21 -3.23 -11.75 13.14
C GLN A 21 -4.07 -12.22 14.33
N LEU A 22 -3.60 -12.00 15.55
CA LEU A 22 -4.35 -12.35 16.77
C LEU A 22 -5.68 -11.59 16.83
N GLU A 23 -5.66 -10.27 16.63
CA GLU A 23 -6.86 -9.44 16.65
C GLU A 23 -7.88 -9.91 15.59
N LEU A 24 -7.44 -10.21 14.38
CA LEU A 24 -8.32 -10.71 13.32
C LEU A 24 -8.91 -12.08 13.64
N SER A 25 -8.13 -13.00 14.20
CA SER A 25 -8.61 -14.34 14.55
C SER A 25 -9.68 -14.31 15.65
N ASP A 26 -9.61 -13.34 16.56
CA ASP A 26 -10.59 -13.19 17.63
C ASP A 26 -11.92 -12.60 17.15
N HIS A 27 -11.87 -11.63 16.23
CA HIS A 27 -13.05 -10.88 15.79
C HIS A 27 -13.72 -11.45 14.52
N TRP A 28 -12.96 -12.12 13.62
CA TRP A 28 -13.46 -12.59 12.32
C TRP A 28 -13.15 -14.08 12.08
N LYS A 29 -13.76 -14.96 12.84
CA LYS A 29 -13.53 -16.41 12.79
C LYS A 29 -13.76 -17.08 11.44
N ASN A 30 -14.55 -16.47 10.58
CA ASN A 30 -14.88 -17.00 9.25
C ASN A 30 -14.02 -16.40 8.11
N LEU A 31 -13.12 -15.46 8.42
CA LEU A 31 -12.23 -14.86 7.44
C LEU A 31 -10.94 -15.67 7.34
N GLU A 32 -10.61 -16.15 6.15
CA GLU A 32 -9.31 -16.78 5.92
C GLU A 32 -8.22 -15.70 5.88
N VAL A 33 -7.37 -15.67 6.90
CA VAL A 33 -6.24 -14.74 7.01
C VAL A 33 -4.94 -15.46 6.77
N LYS A 34 -4.13 -14.97 5.83
CA LYS A 34 -2.74 -15.40 5.61
C LYS A 34 -1.79 -14.27 5.98
N VAL A 35 -0.81 -14.59 6.80
CA VAL A 35 0.20 -13.67 7.30
C VAL A 35 1.56 -14.06 6.75
N LEU A 36 2.24 -13.14 6.09
CA LEU A 36 3.47 -13.41 5.35
C LEU A 36 4.52 -12.33 5.67
N VAL A 37 5.64 -12.76 6.24
CA VAL A 37 6.79 -11.86 6.44
C VAL A 37 7.52 -11.69 5.12
N ALA A 38 7.50 -10.48 4.58
CA ALA A 38 8.20 -10.14 3.34
C ALA A 38 8.41 -8.63 3.20
N ASP A 39 9.51 -8.27 2.53
CA ASP A 39 9.82 -6.89 2.15
C ASP A 39 9.31 -6.62 0.72
N VAL A 40 8.60 -5.51 0.54
CA VAL A 40 8.08 -5.08 -0.77
C VAL A 40 9.20 -4.76 -1.77
N ALA A 41 10.40 -4.43 -1.29
CA ALA A 41 11.58 -4.23 -2.13
C ALA A 41 12.12 -5.54 -2.73
N ASN A 42 11.82 -6.69 -2.12
CA ASN A 42 12.20 -8.00 -2.64
C ASN A 42 11.23 -8.48 -3.72
N TYR A 43 11.53 -8.16 -4.98
CA TYR A 43 10.68 -8.51 -6.12
C TYR A 43 10.36 -10.02 -6.20
N SER A 44 11.36 -10.88 -6.06
CA SER A 44 11.17 -12.34 -6.22
C SER A 44 10.26 -12.91 -5.14
N ARG A 45 10.38 -12.44 -3.91
CA ARG A 45 9.51 -12.84 -2.80
C ARG A 45 8.09 -12.34 -3.02
N MET A 46 7.92 -11.07 -3.39
CA MET A 46 6.61 -10.50 -3.71
C MET A 46 5.96 -11.20 -4.91
N GLU A 47 6.74 -11.51 -5.95
CA GLU A 47 6.24 -12.24 -7.11
C GLU A 47 5.72 -13.63 -6.74
N ALA A 48 6.42 -14.37 -5.89
CA ALA A 48 5.95 -15.66 -5.39
C ALA A 48 4.60 -15.55 -4.66
N ILE A 49 4.43 -14.51 -3.84
CA ILE A 49 3.17 -14.22 -3.15
C ILE A 49 2.05 -13.91 -4.16
N PHE A 50 2.28 -13.01 -5.10
CA PHE A 50 1.28 -12.67 -6.12
C PHE A 50 0.89 -13.88 -6.98
N LYS A 51 1.85 -14.71 -7.34
CA LYS A 51 1.61 -15.94 -8.11
C LYS A 51 0.76 -16.95 -7.33
N GLN A 52 1.02 -17.09 -6.04
CA GLN A 52 0.33 -18.06 -5.19
C GLN A 52 -1.11 -17.62 -4.87
N TYR A 53 -1.30 -16.35 -4.53
CA TYR A 53 -2.57 -15.86 -3.99
C TYR A 53 -3.44 -15.09 -4.99
N MET A 54 -2.89 -14.64 -6.13
CA MET A 54 -3.61 -13.93 -7.19
C MET A 54 -4.55 -12.84 -6.65
N PRO A 55 -4.05 -11.85 -5.87
CA PRO A 55 -4.90 -10.89 -5.19
C PRO A 55 -5.71 -10.06 -6.19
N GLN A 56 -7.00 -9.87 -5.92
CA GLN A 56 -7.89 -9.06 -6.73
C GLN A 56 -7.80 -7.57 -6.38
N LEU A 57 -7.67 -7.27 -5.10
CA LEU A 57 -7.48 -5.92 -4.56
C LEU A 57 -6.16 -5.85 -3.80
N VAL A 58 -5.39 -4.81 -4.05
CA VAL A 58 -4.10 -4.58 -3.40
C VAL A 58 -4.11 -3.20 -2.77
N PHE A 59 -3.92 -3.15 -1.45
CA PHE A 59 -3.73 -1.94 -0.67
C PHE A 59 -2.27 -1.84 -0.28
N HIS A 60 -1.55 -0.93 -0.92
CA HIS A 60 -0.13 -0.74 -0.68
C HIS A 60 0.10 0.42 0.27
N THR A 61 0.33 0.08 1.53
CA THR A 61 0.60 1.02 2.64
C THR A 61 2.06 1.04 3.06
N ALA A 62 2.83 0.01 2.69
CA ALA A 62 4.22 -0.15 3.09
C ALA A 62 5.07 1.04 2.65
N ALA A 63 5.69 1.71 3.61
CA ALA A 63 6.60 2.82 3.37
C ALA A 63 7.39 3.16 4.65
N TYR A 64 8.60 3.65 4.49
CA TYR A 64 9.28 4.41 5.55
C TYR A 64 8.72 5.83 5.58
N LYS A 65 8.39 6.33 6.77
CA LYS A 65 7.68 7.61 6.96
C LYS A 65 8.35 8.58 7.93
N ASN A 66 9.39 8.17 8.66
CA ASN A 66 10.08 9.05 9.59
C ASN A 66 10.94 10.06 8.82
N ILE A 67 10.51 11.33 8.80
CA ILE A 67 11.13 12.39 8.00
C ILE A 67 12.60 12.57 8.40
N SER A 68 12.88 12.78 9.70
CA SER A 68 14.24 13.07 10.16
C SER A 68 15.20 11.92 9.88
N MET A 69 14.75 10.69 10.10
CA MET A 69 15.59 9.50 9.88
C MET A 69 15.91 9.31 8.39
N LEU A 70 14.97 9.60 7.51
CA LEU A 70 15.15 9.37 6.08
C LEU A 70 16.09 10.38 5.40
N GLU A 71 16.38 11.51 6.03
CA GLU A 71 17.43 12.42 5.53
C GLU A 71 18.83 11.76 5.57
N ASP A 72 19.06 10.88 6.54
CA ASP A 72 20.31 10.12 6.66
C ASP A 72 20.27 8.80 5.88
N TYR A 73 19.08 8.26 5.59
CA TYR A 73 18.87 6.95 4.97
C TYR A 73 18.12 7.04 3.63
N VAL A 74 18.62 7.87 2.72
CA VAL A 74 18.00 8.14 1.39
C VAL A 74 17.83 6.85 0.56
N THR A 75 18.84 5.98 0.58
CA THR A 75 18.81 4.71 -0.17
C THR A 75 17.66 3.82 0.30
N GLU A 76 17.46 3.73 1.60
CA GLU A 76 16.38 2.93 2.20
C GLU A 76 15.00 3.49 1.82
N ALA A 77 14.86 4.82 1.84
CA ALA A 77 13.64 5.48 1.38
C ALA A 77 13.34 5.14 -0.10
N LEU A 78 14.35 5.17 -0.97
CA LEU A 78 14.19 4.85 -2.38
C LEU A 78 13.87 3.36 -2.60
N GLN A 79 14.53 2.46 -1.87
CA GLN A 79 14.29 1.02 -2.01
C GLN A 79 12.87 0.65 -1.59
N VAL A 80 12.40 1.09 -0.44
CA VAL A 80 11.08 0.70 0.07
C VAL A 80 9.97 1.54 -0.60
N ASN A 81 10.08 2.88 -0.56
CA ASN A 81 8.99 3.74 -1.00
C ASN A 81 8.84 3.79 -2.52
N VAL A 82 9.95 3.71 -3.28
CA VAL A 82 9.92 3.82 -4.75
C VAL A 82 9.96 2.44 -5.41
N LEU A 83 11.02 1.65 -5.16
CA LEU A 83 11.15 0.33 -5.80
C LEU A 83 10.12 -0.65 -5.25
N GLY A 84 9.81 -0.61 -3.96
CA GLY A 84 8.72 -1.39 -3.37
C GLY A 84 7.38 -1.07 -4.04
N THR A 85 7.03 0.21 -4.20
CA THR A 85 5.81 0.62 -4.92
C THR A 85 5.83 0.15 -6.38
N LYS A 86 6.97 0.30 -7.06
CA LYS A 86 7.13 -0.20 -8.43
C LYS A 86 6.85 -1.70 -8.50
N ASN A 87 7.45 -2.49 -7.61
CA ASN A 87 7.27 -3.95 -7.58
C ASN A 87 5.79 -4.32 -7.41
N ILE A 88 5.12 -3.72 -6.42
CA ILE A 88 3.71 -3.99 -6.14
C ILE A 88 2.82 -3.60 -7.32
N ALA A 89 3.05 -2.45 -7.93
CA ALA A 89 2.28 -1.98 -9.08
C ALA A 89 2.47 -2.88 -10.31
N ASP A 90 3.72 -3.22 -10.65
CA ASP A 90 4.04 -4.10 -11.78
C ASP A 90 3.45 -5.50 -11.59
N LEU A 91 3.57 -6.08 -10.40
CA LEU A 91 3.01 -7.38 -10.06
C LEU A 91 1.49 -7.36 -10.09
N SER A 92 0.85 -6.28 -9.62
CA SER A 92 -0.60 -6.11 -9.72
C SER A 92 -1.08 -6.16 -11.16
N VAL A 93 -0.35 -5.52 -12.08
CA VAL A 93 -0.66 -5.57 -13.52
C VAL A 93 -0.37 -6.96 -14.10
N LYS A 94 0.79 -7.54 -13.77
CA LYS A 94 1.23 -8.86 -14.28
C LYS A 94 0.26 -9.97 -13.89
N TYR A 95 -0.20 -9.97 -12.64
CA TYR A 95 -1.12 -10.97 -12.10
C TYR A 95 -2.59 -10.55 -12.15
N LYS A 96 -2.91 -9.50 -12.94
CA LYS A 96 -4.27 -9.07 -13.28
C LYS A 96 -5.11 -8.71 -12.06
N ALA A 97 -4.51 -8.11 -11.03
CA ALA A 97 -5.27 -7.54 -9.94
C ALA A 97 -6.27 -6.52 -10.53
N TYR A 98 -7.51 -6.57 -10.05
CA TYR A 98 -8.54 -5.63 -10.50
C TYR A 98 -8.17 -4.20 -10.15
N LYS A 99 -7.68 -3.99 -8.91
CA LYS A 99 -7.28 -2.68 -8.43
C LYS A 99 -6.04 -2.77 -7.52
N CYS A 100 -5.12 -1.83 -7.71
CA CYS A 100 -4.01 -1.58 -6.79
C CYS A 100 -4.05 -0.12 -6.35
N MET A 101 -4.06 0.10 -5.04
CA MET A 101 -4.16 1.41 -4.42
C MET A 101 -2.89 1.71 -3.62
N LEU A 102 -2.23 2.81 -3.98
CA LEU A 102 -1.11 3.36 -3.22
C LEU A 102 -1.64 4.36 -2.20
N ILE A 103 -1.30 4.15 -0.95
CA ILE A 103 -1.51 5.13 0.12
C ILE A 103 -0.31 6.07 0.16
N SER A 104 -0.58 7.33 -0.12
CA SER A 104 0.42 8.41 -0.18
C SER A 104 0.10 9.51 0.84
N THR A 105 0.83 10.59 0.79
CA THR A 105 0.75 11.71 1.72
C THR A 105 0.63 13.04 0.95
N ASP A 106 0.12 14.08 1.60
CA ASP A 106 0.10 15.46 1.13
C ASP A 106 1.52 16.04 0.96
N TYR A 107 2.52 15.55 1.73
CA TYR A 107 3.93 15.91 1.53
C TYR A 107 4.46 15.58 0.12
N ALA A 108 3.79 14.71 -0.63
CA ALA A 108 4.12 14.42 -2.02
C ALA A 108 3.67 15.51 -3.01
N LEU A 109 2.85 16.50 -2.57
CA LEU A 109 2.41 17.62 -3.42
C LEU A 109 3.54 18.62 -3.68
N SER A 110 4.19 19.04 -2.60
CA SER A 110 5.31 20.00 -2.62
C SER A 110 6.42 19.45 -1.72
N PRO A 111 7.16 18.44 -2.20
CA PRO A 111 8.13 17.74 -1.34
C PRO A 111 9.31 18.67 -1.02
N VAL A 112 9.69 18.69 0.26
CA VAL A 112 10.83 19.46 0.79
C VAL A 112 11.83 18.58 1.56
N HIS A 113 11.55 17.29 1.67
CA HIS A 113 12.36 16.31 2.38
C HIS A 113 12.32 14.93 1.68
N VAL A 114 13.29 14.06 1.98
CA VAL A 114 13.48 12.76 1.33
C VAL A 114 12.21 11.91 1.33
N MET A 115 11.49 11.85 2.44
CA MET A 115 10.23 11.10 2.51
C MET A 115 9.21 11.62 1.47
N GLY A 116 8.99 12.92 1.40
CA GLY A 116 8.08 13.54 0.43
C GLY A 116 8.52 13.28 -1.02
N TYR A 117 9.81 13.44 -1.33
CA TYR A 117 10.37 13.14 -2.66
C TYR A 117 10.19 11.67 -3.02
N SER A 118 10.46 10.74 -2.12
CA SER A 118 10.30 9.30 -2.39
C SER A 118 8.85 8.92 -2.68
N LYS A 119 7.89 9.45 -1.91
CA LYS A 119 6.45 9.26 -2.17
C LYS A 119 6.03 9.89 -3.50
N ARG A 120 6.53 11.09 -3.83
CA ARG A 120 6.25 11.73 -5.13
C ARG A 120 6.76 10.91 -6.30
N LEU A 121 7.97 10.36 -6.22
CA LEU A 121 8.52 9.48 -7.26
C LEU A 121 7.66 8.21 -7.44
N ALA A 122 7.23 7.60 -6.34
CA ALA A 122 6.32 6.47 -6.36
C ALA A 122 4.99 6.79 -7.09
N GLU A 123 4.41 7.96 -6.81
CA GLU A 123 3.20 8.44 -7.49
C GLU A 123 3.41 8.65 -8.99
N ILE A 124 4.52 9.28 -9.37
CA ILE A 124 4.86 9.50 -10.79
C ILE A 124 4.96 8.17 -11.52
N TYR A 125 5.59 7.15 -10.89
CA TYR A 125 5.66 5.81 -11.45
C TYR A 125 4.26 5.22 -11.65
N MET A 126 3.40 5.26 -10.63
CA MET A 126 2.02 4.77 -10.69
C MET A 126 1.19 5.46 -11.78
N GLN A 127 1.34 6.78 -11.92
CA GLN A 127 0.66 7.58 -12.95
C GLN A 127 1.11 7.16 -14.36
N GLY A 128 2.42 7.03 -14.58
CA GLY A 128 2.98 6.57 -15.86
C GLY A 128 2.55 5.16 -16.23
N LEU A 129 2.54 4.24 -15.25
CA LEU A 129 2.05 2.89 -15.44
C LEU A 129 0.54 2.87 -15.74
N SER A 130 -0.26 3.68 -15.05
CA SER A 130 -1.70 3.82 -15.28
C SER A 130 -2.01 4.28 -16.71
N GLN A 131 -1.25 5.26 -17.25
CA GLN A 131 -1.39 5.69 -18.64
C GLN A 131 -1.08 4.55 -19.62
N ARG A 132 -0.03 3.75 -19.34
CA ARG A 132 0.34 2.59 -20.16
C ARG A 132 -0.75 1.52 -20.16
N ILE A 133 -1.35 1.23 -18.99
CA ILE A 133 -2.47 0.31 -18.82
C ILE A 133 -3.65 0.75 -19.69
N ARG A 134 -4.04 2.02 -19.61
CA ARG A 134 -5.15 2.58 -20.42
C ARG A 134 -4.89 2.46 -21.91
N ARG A 135 -3.67 2.80 -22.39
CA ARG A 135 -3.30 2.67 -23.81
C ARG A 135 -3.37 1.23 -24.30
N LYS A 136 -3.00 0.27 -23.46
CA LYS A 136 -3.02 -1.16 -23.78
C LYS A 136 -4.37 -1.83 -23.46
N LYS A 137 -5.35 -1.10 -22.95
CA LYS A 137 -6.69 -1.59 -22.56
C LYS A 137 -6.62 -2.77 -21.58
N LEU A 138 -5.64 -2.76 -20.65
CA LEU A 138 -5.52 -3.79 -19.62
C LEU A 138 -6.57 -3.56 -18.52
N PRO A 139 -7.07 -4.62 -17.87
CA PRO A 139 -8.17 -4.50 -16.91
C PRO A 139 -7.78 -3.89 -15.57
N ALA A 140 -6.48 -3.85 -15.24
CA ALA A 140 -6.02 -3.36 -13.95
C ALA A 140 -6.27 -1.85 -13.77
N LYS A 141 -6.70 -1.45 -12.58
CA LYS A 141 -6.85 -0.05 -12.18
C LYS A 141 -5.81 0.30 -11.13
N LEU A 142 -5.08 1.40 -11.35
CA LEU A 142 -4.13 1.94 -10.36
C LEU A 142 -4.69 3.23 -9.79
N CYS A 143 -4.77 3.31 -8.46
CA CYS A 143 -5.29 4.45 -7.72
C CYS A 143 -4.22 4.98 -6.76
N ILE A 144 -4.25 6.27 -6.48
CA ILE A 144 -3.42 6.93 -5.47
C ILE A 144 -4.37 7.66 -4.55
N VAL A 145 -4.25 7.42 -3.25
CA VAL A 145 -4.97 8.16 -2.22
C VAL A 145 -3.95 8.87 -1.34
N ARG A 146 -4.10 10.17 -1.18
CA ARG A 146 -3.26 10.97 -0.30
C ARG A 146 -4.02 11.31 0.96
N PHE A 147 -3.34 11.19 2.07
CA PHE A 147 -3.81 11.69 3.35
C PHE A 147 -2.85 12.75 3.87
N ALA A 148 -3.39 13.74 4.54
CA ALA A 148 -2.66 14.56 5.48
C ALA A 148 -2.35 13.73 6.75
N ASP A 149 -1.93 14.35 7.82
CA ASP A 149 -1.71 13.64 9.08
C ASP A 149 -3.00 12.97 9.56
N VAL A 150 -2.88 11.68 9.86
CA VAL A 150 -3.98 10.84 10.36
C VAL A 150 -3.66 10.48 11.81
N TYR A 151 -4.62 10.69 12.69
CA TYR A 151 -4.48 10.50 14.13
C TYR A 151 -5.35 9.35 14.63
N PRO A 152 -4.93 8.60 15.67
CA PRO A 152 -5.79 7.58 16.29
C PRO A 152 -7.10 8.18 16.80
N GLU A 153 -7.00 9.33 17.47
CA GLU A 153 -8.11 10.18 17.89
C GLU A 153 -7.82 11.61 17.42
N ALA A 154 -8.77 12.26 16.78
CA ALA A 154 -8.57 13.58 16.21
C ALA A 154 -9.71 14.54 16.61
N PRO A 155 -9.41 15.85 16.81
CA PRO A 155 -10.45 16.87 16.84
C PRO A 155 -11.24 16.87 15.53
N ARG A 156 -12.47 17.37 15.52
CA ARG A 156 -13.40 17.36 14.37
C ARG A 156 -12.84 17.95 13.06
N SER A 157 -11.78 18.73 13.14
CA SER A 157 -11.11 19.35 11.98
C SER A 157 -10.01 18.49 11.35
N LEU A 158 -9.65 17.36 11.96
CA LEU A 158 -8.59 16.46 11.51
C LEU A 158 -9.16 15.07 11.24
N MET A 159 -8.52 14.33 10.37
CA MET A 159 -8.96 13.00 9.98
C MET A 159 -8.50 11.95 11.00
N THR A 160 -9.42 11.11 11.44
CA THR A 160 -9.13 9.94 12.25
C THR A 160 -8.66 8.76 11.39
N LEU A 161 -7.96 7.81 12.01
CA LEU A 161 -7.56 6.56 11.34
C LEU A 161 -8.78 5.80 10.79
N SER A 162 -9.88 5.75 11.55
CA SER A 162 -11.12 5.08 11.11
C SER A 162 -11.72 5.72 9.87
N GLU A 163 -11.77 7.06 9.80
CA GLU A 163 -12.25 7.79 8.61
C GLU A 163 -11.35 7.55 7.39
N ALA A 164 -10.02 7.58 7.59
CA ALA A 164 -9.07 7.27 6.52
C ALA A 164 -9.28 5.84 5.97
N CYS A 165 -9.44 4.86 6.85
CA CYS A 165 -9.73 3.47 6.45
C CYS A 165 -11.06 3.36 5.70
N MET A 166 -12.12 4.03 6.14
CA MET A 166 -13.41 4.04 5.45
C MET A 166 -13.28 4.60 4.02
N LEU A 167 -12.60 5.73 3.85
CA LEU A 167 -12.35 6.32 2.53
C LEU A 167 -11.54 5.39 1.61
N ILE A 168 -10.51 4.71 2.14
CA ILE A 168 -9.73 3.72 1.38
C ILE A 168 -10.65 2.59 0.88
N LEU A 169 -11.52 2.08 1.73
CA LEU A 169 -12.45 1.01 1.39
C LEU A 169 -13.51 1.46 0.38
N GLU A 170 -14.01 2.69 0.48
CA GLU A 170 -14.94 3.26 -0.51
C GLU A 170 -14.28 3.39 -1.88
N VAL A 171 -13.08 3.98 -1.96
CA VAL A 171 -12.31 4.04 -3.22
C VAL A 171 -11.99 2.63 -3.74
N GLY A 172 -11.79 1.66 -2.84
CA GLY A 172 -11.63 0.25 -3.18
C GLY A 172 -12.85 -0.34 -3.91
N ASN A 173 -14.05 0.10 -3.58
CA ASN A 173 -15.30 -0.37 -4.18
C ASN A 173 -15.62 0.26 -5.55
N LEU A 174 -15.08 1.43 -5.86
CA LEU A 174 -15.25 2.14 -7.14
C LEU A 174 -14.36 1.52 -8.24
#